data_079cb5fc18c2dd6561c6b680026299b2
#
_entry.id   079cb5fc18c2dd6561c6b680026299b2
#
_cell.length_a   1.000
_cell.length_b   1.000
_cell.length_c   1.000
_cell.angle_alpha   90.00
_cell.angle_beta   90.00
_cell.angle_gamma   90.00
#
_symmetry.space_group_name_H-M   'P 1'
#
loop_
_entity.id
_entity.type
_entity.pdbx_description
1 polymer ?
#
loop_
_entity_poly.entity_id
_entity_poly.type
_entity_poly.pdbx_seq_one_letter_code
_entity_poly.pdbx_strand_id
1 'polypeptide(L)'
;MSSSPKIILLGPASPYRGGIADTQEALYKALKKLGVEIELITFKTLYPQLLFPGKSPLRKDANEKQSYLRLLHTYNPLYWWKCAQWINTQEATAVVVRYWTPFVALSWWGIRKFLKPNIKMIGMVDNWTPHESKPFDRPLRRLFEKSCSCFISLSENVGKQIAKDTTKKVAQGFHPIANDLPAPIPQNEARKRLGLPETKKIIAFVGLIRKYKGIPLLLDSFAAALKKDANLFLSISGEFYTDQKATFEKITSLGIEEQVHVHPKFLSAEKMRDYICAADIIAQPYIKATQSGITPLAYIYEKPLLVSAVEGLQDPILKDGTGKAARRTTSAWTSAMLEMLKEKDTALYTSALQKVKNKYQWEQFAKLLLELSSD
;
A
#
# COMPACT_ATOMS: atom_id res chain seq x y z
N MET A 1 -29.01 -2.09 -25.51
CA MET A 1 -28.11 -2.68 -24.50
C MET A 1 -26.79 -1.97 -24.60
N SER A 2 -26.41 -1.16 -23.64
CA SER A 2 -25.08 -0.50 -23.67
C SER A 2 -24.05 -1.60 -23.48
N SER A 3 -23.17 -1.79 -24.45
CA SER A 3 -22.03 -2.72 -24.34
C SER A 3 -21.22 -2.37 -23.09
N SER A 4 -20.84 -3.37 -22.31
CA SER A 4 -19.96 -3.16 -21.15
C SER A 4 -18.70 -2.40 -21.59
N PRO A 5 -18.24 -1.40 -20.83
CA PRO A 5 -17.07 -0.61 -21.22
C PRO A 5 -15.85 -1.52 -21.34
N LYS A 6 -15.13 -1.43 -22.46
CA LYS A 6 -13.83 -2.10 -22.63
C LYS A 6 -12.72 -1.19 -22.09
N ILE A 7 -11.97 -1.69 -21.12
CA ILE A 7 -10.90 -0.96 -20.44
C ILE A 7 -9.56 -1.63 -20.71
N ILE A 8 -8.51 -0.85 -20.95
CA ILE A 8 -7.15 -1.36 -21.08
C ILE A 8 -6.29 -0.78 -19.95
N LEU A 9 -5.70 -1.66 -19.13
CA LEU A 9 -4.75 -1.28 -18.09
C LEU A 9 -3.33 -1.23 -18.67
N LEU A 10 -2.63 -0.13 -18.44
CA LEU A 10 -1.24 0.07 -18.84
C LEU A 10 -0.36 0.25 -17.59
N GLY A 11 0.53 -0.70 -17.32
CA GLY A 11 1.39 -0.63 -16.15
C GLY A 11 2.27 -1.86 -15.94
N PRO A 12 3.10 -1.86 -14.89
CA PRO A 12 3.89 -3.04 -14.53
C PRO A 12 2.98 -4.21 -14.14
N ALA A 13 3.28 -5.40 -14.66
CA ALA A 13 2.66 -6.67 -14.29
C ALA A 13 3.67 -7.78 -14.56
N SER A 14 3.33 -9.04 -14.30
CA SER A 14 4.22 -10.18 -14.60
C SER A 14 4.87 -10.05 -15.99
N PRO A 15 6.19 -10.30 -16.10
CA PRO A 15 7.11 -10.92 -15.14
C PRO A 15 7.76 -9.96 -14.14
N TYR A 16 7.39 -8.67 -14.10
CA TYR A 16 7.93 -7.73 -13.13
C TYR A 16 7.48 -8.07 -11.71
N ARG A 17 8.38 -7.85 -10.73
CA ARG A 17 8.12 -8.06 -9.30
C ARG A 17 7.87 -6.74 -8.56
N GLY A 18 7.14 -6.82 -7.45
CA GLY A 18 6.94 -5.72 -6.50
C GLY A 18 5.52 -5.21 -6.42
N GLY A 19 5.21 -4.45 -5.37
CA GLY A 19 3.86 -4.07 -5.00
C GLY A 19 3.06 -3.37 -6.10
N ILE A 20 3.71 -2.62 -6.99
CA ILE A 20 3.02 -1.96 -8.11
C ILE A 20 2.51 -2.99 -9.12
N ALA A 21 3.32 -4.01 -9.46
CA ALA A 21 2.91 -5.08 -10.35
C ALA A 21 1.81 -5.95 -9.72
N ASP A 22 1.97 -6.31 -8.44
CA ASP A 22 1.00 -7.11 -7.70
C ASP A 22 -0.37 -6.41 -7.60
N THR A 23 -0.38 -5.11 -7.32
CA THR A 23 -1.61 -4.32 -7.24
C THR A 23 -2.23 -4.02 -8.60
N GLN A 24 -1.44 -3.95 -9.66
CA GLN A 24 -1.95 -3.84 -11.04
C GLN A 24 -2.70 -5.11 -11.46
N GLU A 25 -2.13 -6.28 -11.17
CA GLU A 25 -2.76 -7.57 -11.44
C GLU A 25 -4.01 -7.80 -10.56
N ALA A 26 -4.00 -7.32 -9.31
CA ALA A 26 -5.16 -7.39 -8.43
C ALA A 26 -6.34 -6.56 -8.97
N LEU A 27 -6.07 -5.35 -9.47
CA LEU A 27 -7.09 -4.52 -10.14
C LEU A 27 -7.63 -5.20 -11.41
N TYR A 28 -6.75 -5.78 -12.23
CA TYR A 28 -7.16 -6.54 -13.42
C TYR A 28 -8.13 -7.67 -13.06
N LYS A 29 -7.78 -8.48 -12.06
CA LYS A 29 -8.64 -9.57 -11.57
C LYS A 29 -9.98 -9.08 -11.04
N ALA A 30 -9.97 -7.97 -10.28
CA ALA A 30 -11.19 -7.38 -9.72
C ALA A 30 -12.15 -6.86 -10.81
N LEU A 31 -11.64 -6.15 -11.82
CA LEU A 31 -12.44 -5.68 -12.96
C LEU A 31 -13.01 -6.85 -13.76
N LYS A 32 -12.20 -7.89 -14.01
CA LYS A 32 -12.65 -9.10 -14.68
C LYS A 32 -13.76 -9.83 -13.90
N LYS A 33 -13.65 -9.89 -12.57
CA LYS A 33 -14.69 -10.46 -11.69
C LYS A 33 -16.00 -9.67 -11.72
N LEU A 34 -15.94 -8.36 -11.96
CA LEU A 34 -17.11 -7.50 -12.16
C LEU A 34 -17.70 -7.59 -13.57
N GLY A 35 -17.19 -8.47 -14.43
CA GLY A 35 -17.69 -8.67 -15.80
C GLY A 35 -17.25 -7.60 -16.81
N VAL A 36 -16.23 -6.80 -16.48
CA VAL A 36 -15.67 -5.78 -17.38
C VAL A 36 -14.82 -6.46 -18.45
N GLU A 37 -14.99 -6.06 -19.71
CA GLU A 37 -14.08 -6.45 -20.77
C GLU A 37 -12.75 -5.70 -20.59
N ILE A 38 -11.71 -6.44 -20.22
CA ILE A 38 -10.44 -5.85 -19.77
C ILE A 38 -9.22 -6.54 -20.36
N GLU A 39 -8.26 -5.73 -20.78
CA GLU A 39 -6.93 -6.16 -21.20
C GLU A 39 -5.86 -5.50 -20.32
N LEU A 40 -4.72 -6.18 -20.12
CA LEU A 40 -3.57 -5.65 -19.41
C LEU A 40 -2.33 -5.70 -20.29
N ILE A 41 -1.73 -4.53 -20.51
CA ILE A 41 -0.48 -4.39 -21.24
C ILE A 41 0.63 -4.00 -20.26
N THR A 42 1.72 -4.77 -20.30
CA THR A 42 2.88 -4.53 -19.44
C THR A 42 4.12 -4.12 -20.24
N PHE A 43 5.18 -3.81 -19.52
CA PHE A 43 6.43 -3.32 -20.10
C PHE A 43 7.24 -4.43 -20.76
N LYS A 44 7.76 -4.13 -21.94
CA LYS A 44 8.91 -4.83 -22.54
C LYS A 44 10.19 -4.37 -21.85
N THR A 45 10.30 -3.05 -21.62
CA THR A 45 11.42 -2.43 -20.89
C THR A 45 10.89 -1.36 -19.95
N LEU A 46 11.02 -1.60 -18.64
CA LEU A 46 10.55 -0.68 -17.58
C LEU A 46 11.65 0.30 -17.16
N TYR A 47 12.84 -0.22 -16.86
CA TYR A 47 14.01 0.57 -16.45
C TYR A 47 15.19 0.28 -17.37
N PRO A 48 16.04 1.28 -17.67
CA PRO A 48 17.37 1.02 -18.19
C PRO A 48 18.13 0.14 -17.20
N GLN A 49 18.82 -0.89 -17.66
CA GLN A 49 19.54 -1.83 -16.80
C GLN A 49 20.50 -1.13 -15.83
N LEU A 50 21.07 0.01 -16.25
CA LEU A 50 22.01 0.82 -15.46
C LEU A 50 21.37 1.58 -14.29
N LEU A 51 20.03 1.79 -14.30
CA LEU A 51 19.32 2.60 -13.28
C LEU A 51 18.53 1.75 -12.28
N PHE A 52 18.59 0.44 -12.38
CA PHE A 52 17.88 -0.43 -11.44
C PHE A 52 18.75 -0.73 -10.22
N PRO A 53 18.31 -0.39 -9.00
CA PRO A 53 19.13 -0.55 -7.79
C PRO A 53 19.25 -2.00 -7.28
N GLY A 54 18.68 -2.98 -7.98
CA GLY A 54 18.63 -4.40 -7.59
C GLY A 54 19.18 -5.36 -8.64
N LYS A 55 19.40 -6.63 -8.25
CA LYS A 55 19.96 -7.66 -9.15
C LYS A 55 19.06 -8.01 -10.35
N SER A 56 17.73 -7.92 -10.22
CA SER A 56 16.76 -8.13 -11.31
C SER A 56 15.40 -7.52 -10.96
N PRO A 57 14.74 -6.81 -11.90
CA PRO A 57 13.36 -6.35 -11.73
C PRO A 57 12.33 -7.47 -11.96
N LEU A 58 12.76 -8.66 -12.39
CA LEU A 58 11.89 -9.77 -12.77
C LEU A 58 11.73 -10.76 -11.61
N ARG A 59 10.57 -11.42 -11.56
CA ARG A 59 10.31 -12.55 -10.64
C ARG A 59 11.19 -13.74 -11.01
N LYS A 60 11.74 -14.44 -10.04
CA LYS A 60 12.52 -15.68 -10.25
C LYS A 60 11.65 -16.84 -10.73
N ASP A 61 10.37 -16.83 -10.32
CA ASP A 61 9.39 -17.89 -10.57
C ASP A 61 8.33 -17.44 -11.58
N ALA A 62 8.72 -16.62 -12.55
CA ALA A 62 7.84 -16.21 -13.65
C ALA A 62 7.51 -17.44 -14.50
N ASN A 63 6.76 -18.39 -13.94
CA ASN A 63 6.16 -19.47 -14.68
C ASN A 63 5.18 -18.88 -15.70
N GLU A 64 5.25 -19.37 -16.94
CA GLU A 64 4.55 -18.97 -18.15
C GLU A 64 3.01 -18.88 -18.07
N LYS A 65 2.41 -19.09 -16.89
CA LYS A 65 0.96 -19.23 -16.72
C LYS A 65 0.14 -17.94 -16.88
N GLN A 66 0.77 -16.75 -16.89
CA GLN A 66 0.05 -15.50 -17.13
C GLN A 66 0.94 -14.52 -17.91
N SER A 67 1.00 -14.69 -19.24
CA SER A 67 1.72 -13.78 -20.13
C SER A 67 0.79 -12.62 -20.52
N TYR A 68 1.04 -11.45 -19.97
CA TYR A 68 0.41 -10.21 -20.44
C TYR A 68 1.14 -9.68 -21.68
N LEU A 69 0.40 -8.97 -22.55
CA LEU A 69 0.95 -8.36 -23.74
C LEU A 69 2.04 -7.31 -23.39
N ARG A 70 3.24 -7.47 -23.91
CA ARG A 70 4.41 -6.64 -23.57
C ARG A 70 4.70 -5.62 -24.67
N LEU A 71 3.93 -4.52 -24.70
CA LEU A 71 4.08 -3.43 -25.68
C LEU A 71 4.59 -2.12 -25.08
N LEU A 72 4.64 -1.98 -23.74
CA LEU A 72 5.11 -0.75 -23.12
C LEU A 72 6.64 -0.65 -23.12
N HIS A 73 7.13 0.55 -23.37
CA HIS A 73 8.55 0.88 -23.30
C HIS A 73 8.70 2.30 -22.75
N THR A 74 9.49 2.48 -21.69
CA THR A 74 9.51 3.76 -20.96
C THR A 74 10.11 4.92 -21.76
N TYR A 75 11.05 4.65 -22.66
CA TYR A 75 11.81 5.70 -23.39
C TYR A 75 11.93 5.48 -24.91
N ASN A 76 11.17 4.56 -25.51
CA ASN A 76 11.23 4.34 -26.96
C ASN A 76 9.92 4.77 -27.66
N PRO A 77 9.91 5.89 -28.44
CA PRO A 77 8.72 6.43 -29.09
C PRO A 77 8.06 5.47 -30.08
N LEU A 78 8.83 4.59 -30.75
CA LEU A 78 8.26 3.60 -31.66
C LEU A 78 7.33 2.62 -30.95
N TYR A 79 7.67 2.24 -29.72
CA TYR A 79 6.80 1.38 -28.91
C TYR A 79 5.59 2.14 -28.39
N TRP A 80 5.67 3.46 -28.14
CA TRP A 80 4.51 4.27 -27.77
C TRP A 80 3.49 4.31 -28.91
N TRP A 81 3.99 4.53 -30.14
CA TRP A 81 3.16 4.47 -31.34
C TRP A 81 2.54 3.08 -31.53
N LYS A 82 3.33 1.99 -31.51
CA LYS A 82 2.83 0.60 -31.64
C LYS A 82 1.76 0.28 -30.59
N CYS A 83 1.98 0.66 -29.34
CA CYS A 83 1.02 0.46 -28.25
C CYS A 83 -0.29 1.21 -28.51
N ALA A 84 -0.21 2.50 -28.90
CA ALA A 84 -1.38 3.28 -29.23
C ALA A 84 -2.15 2.74 -30.45
N GLN A 85 -1.46 2.32 -31.50
CA GLN A 85 -2.11 1.69 -32.67
C GLN A 85 -2.84 0.41 -32.27
N TRP A 86 -2.23 -0.46 -31.48
CA TRP A 86 -2.89 -1.66 -30.99
C TRP A 86 -4.13 -1.30 -30.17
N ILE A 87 -4.04 -0.34 -29.23
CA ILE A 87 -5.18 0.12 -28.43
C ILE A 87 -6.31 0.65 -29.34
N ASN A 88 -5.98 1.42 -30.36
CA ASN A 88 -6.93 2.00 -31.31
C ASN A 88 -7.73 0.95 -32.11
N THR A 89 -7.23 -0.30 -32.23
CA THR A 89 -7.94 -1.42 -32.87
C THR A 89 -8.84 -2.17 -31.89
N GLN A 90 -8.74 -1.94 -30.57
CA GLN A 90 -9.46 -2.73 -29.55
C GLN A 90 -10.84 -2.19 -29.19
N GLU A 91 -11.31 -1.09 -29.79
CA GLU A 91 -12.58 -0.43 -29.46
C GLU A 91 -12.71 -0.05 -27.96
N ALA A 92 -11.56 0.21 -27.32
CA ALA A 92 -11.52 0.56 -25.90
C ALA A 92 -12.17 1.92 -25.64
N THR A 93 -12.97 2.03 -24.59
CA THR A 93 -13.57 3.28 -24.13
C THR A 93 -12.61 4.08 -23.25
N ALA A 94 -11.74 3.38 -22.51
CA ALA A 94 -10.76 4.00 -21.64
C ALA A 94 -9.46 3.19 -21.54
N VAL A 95 -8.36 3.90 -21.33
CA VAL A 95 -7.07 3.36 -20.90
C VAL A 95 -6.74 3.89 -19.51
N VAL A 96 -6.28 3.01 -18.63
CA VAL A 96 -5.86 3.37 -17.27
C VAL A 96 -4.34 3.23 -17.21
N VAL A 97 -3.65 4.33 -16.99
CA VAL A 97 -2.18 4.38 -16.95
C VAL A 97 -1.68 4.53 -15.52
N ARG A 98 -0.71 3.69 -15.11
CA ARG A 98 -0.15 3.72 -13.77
C ARG A 98 0.96 4.75 -13.63
N TYR A 99 0.87 5.63 -12.61
CA TYR A 99 1.87 6.65 -12.32
C TYR A 99 2.38 6.53 -10.88
N TRP A 100 3.67 6.18 -10.74
CA TRP A 100 4.35 6.03 -9.44
C TRP A 100 5.65 6.83 -9.37
N THR A 101 6.12 7.34 -10.50
CA THR A 101 7.34 8.15 -10.62
C THR A 101 7.22 9.06 -11.84
N PRO A 102 7.76 10.30 -11.79
CA PRO A 102 7.73 11.23 -12.92
C PRO A 102 8.34 10.68 -14.21
N PHE A 103 9.29 9.78 -14.11
CA PHE A 103 10.00 9.19 -15.26
C PHE A 103 9.08 8.51 -16.28
N VAL A 104 7.96 7.92 -15.86
CA VAL A 104 7.01 7.27 -16.78
C VAL A 104 6.11 8.25 -17.54
N ALA A 105 6.11 9.52 -17.17
CA ALA A 105 5.26 10.55 -17.77
C ALA A 105 5.47 10.70 -19.28
N LEU A 106 6.73 10.56 -19.74
CA LEU A 106 7.06 10.67 -21.17
C LEU A 106 6.38 9.59 -22.01
N SER A 107 6.35 8.34 -21.52
CA SER A 107 5.68 7.24 -22.21
C SER A 107 4.17 7.44 -22.27
N TRP A 108 3.55 7.90 -21.19
CA TRP A 108 2.11 8.18 -21.17
C TRP A 108 1.73 9.33 -22.10
N TRP A 109 2.53 10.39 -22.09
CA TRP A 109 2.35 11.51 -23.03
C TRP A 109 2.52 11.06 -24.48
N GLY A 110 3.56 10.29 -24.78
CA GLY A 110 3.81 9.77 -26.12
C GLY A 110 2.69 8.87 -26.63
N ILE A 111 2.20 7.93 -25.80
CA ILE A 111 1.06 7.09 -26.14
C ILE A 111 -0.18 7.95 -26.40
N ARG A 112 -0.49 8.93 -25.53
CA ARG A 112 -1.66 9.83 -25.68
C ARG A 112 -1.67 10.55 -27.04
N LYS A 113 -0.52 10.93 -27.58
CA LYS A 113 -0.41 11.62 -28.88
C LYS A 113 -0.91 10.80 -30.06
N PHE A 114 -0.87 9.47 -29.95
CA PHE A 114 -1.28 8.54 -31.00
C PHE A 114 -2.59 7.84 -30.72
N LEU A 115 -3.20 8.02 -29.55
CA LEU A 115 -4.53 7.47 -29.24
C LEU A 115 -5.62 8.29 -29.94
N LYS A 116 -6.69 7.60 -30.34
CA LYS A 116 -7.93 8.23 -30.83
C LYS A 116 -8.48 9.19 -29.78
N PRO A 117 -9.05 10.35 -30.18
CA PRO A 117 -9.56 11.36 -29.23
C PRO A 117 -10.64 10.86 -28.28
N ASN A 118 -11.49 9.95 -28.76
CA ASN A 118 -12.60 9.35 -27.99
C ASN A 118 -12.16 8.36 -26.91
N ILE A 119 -10.91 7.89 -26.92
CA ILE A 119 -10.40 7.01 -25.87
C ILE A 119 -9.97 7.86 -24.69
N LYS A 120 -10.66 7.70 -23.54
CA LYS A 120 -10.35 8.40 -22.30
C LYS A 120 -9.05 7.85 -21.69
N MET A 121 -8.12 8.72 -21.29
CA MET A 121 -6.93 8.30 -20.53
C MET A 121 -7.09 8.68 -19.06
N ILE A 122 -7.12 7.67 -18.17
CA ILE A 122 -7.28 7.81 -16.72
C ILE A 122 -5.93 7.60 -16.04
N GLY A 123 -5.48 8.56 -15.26
CA GLY A 123 -4.25 8.43 -14.46
C GLY A 123 -4.52 7.75 -13.13
N MET A 124 -4.01 6.53 -12.91
CA MET A 124 -4.01 5.87 -11.60
C MET A 124 -2.69 6.15 -10.88
N VAL A 125 -2.76 6.86 -9.75
CA VAL A 125 -1.61 7.51 -9.13
C VAL A 125 -1.27 6.90 -7.76
N ASP A 126 -0.06 6.36 -7.64
CA ASP A 126 0.51 5.88 -6.39
C ASP A 126 1.13 7.01 -5.57
N ASN A 127 1.94 7.86 -6.21
CA ASN A 127 2.60 9.01 -5.62
C ASN A 127 2.56 10.18 -6.60
N TRP A 128 2.02 11.32 -6.17
CA TRP A 128 1.98 12.53 -7.00
C TRP A 128 3.30 13.30 -6.96
N THR A 129 3.88 13.41 -5.78
CA THR A 129 5.17 14.04 -5.55
C THR A 129 6.16 13.00 -5.03
N PRO A 130 7.35 12.84 -5.66
CA PRO A 130 8.37 11.94 -5.16
C PRO A 130 8.86 12.32 -3.76
N HIS A 131 9.29 11.34 -2.97
CA HIS A 131 9.88 11.57 -1.64
C HIS A 131 11.21 12.34 -1.71
N GLU A 132 11.93 12.19 -2.83
CA GLU A 132 13.17 12.91 -3.16
C GLU A 132 12.93 13.65 -4.48
N SER A 133 12.55 14.92 -4.39
CA SER A 133 12.23 15.75 -5.55
C SER A 133 13.48 16.16 -6.32
N LYS A 134 13.40 16.07 -7.65
CA LYS A 134 14.43 16.52 -8.61
C LYS A 134 13.88 17.69 -9.46
N PRO A 135 14.73 18.56 -10.01
CA PRO A 135 14.28 19.74 -10.77
C PRO A 135 13.34 19.42 -11.95
N PHE A 136 13.51 18.27 -12.59
CA PHE A 136 12.70 17.85 -13.74
C PHE A 136 11.39 17.12 -13.36
N ASP A 137 11.13 16.83 -12.09
CA ASP A 137 9.92 16.11 -11.66
C ASP A 137 8.64 16.94 -11.91
N ARG A 138 8.70 18.24 -11.65
CA ARG A 138 7.57 19.15 -11.88
C ARG A 138 7.16 19.26 -13.35
N PRO A 139 8.07 19.48 -14.31
CA PRO A 139 7.76 19.43 -15.74
C PRO A 139 7.15 18.10 -16.20
N LEU A 140 7.73 16.97 -15.78
CA LEU A 140 7.23 15.63 -16.12
C LEU A 140 5.83 15.38 -15.54
N ARG A 141 5.58 15.78 -14.30
CA ARG A 141 4.27 15.67 -13.68
C ARG A 141 3.22 16.50 -14.42
N ARG A 142 3.54 17.72 -14.85
CA ARG A 142 2.65 18.55 -15.68
C ARG A 142 2.37 17.90 -17.04
N LEU A 143 3.37 17.24 -17.63
CA LEU A 143 3.20 16.50 -18.88
C LEU A 143 2.21 15.35 -18.71
N PHE A 144 2.35 14.60 -17.61
CA PHE A 144 1.41 13.53 -17.25
C PHE A 144 0.00 14.08 -16.99
N GLU A 145 -0.11 15.16 -16.22
CA GLU A 145 -1.38 15.83 -15.95
C GLU A 145 -2.12 16.20 -17.25
N LYS A 146 -1.42 16.81 -18.21
CA LYS A 146 -2.01 17.18 -19.52
C LYS A 146 -2.44 15.97 -20.35
N SER A 147 -1.83 14.83 -20.15
CA SER A 147 -2.11 13.60 -20.91
C SER A 147 -3.39 12.89 -20.48
N CYS A 148 -3.79 13.03 -19.21
CA CYS A 148 -4.94 12.34 -18.66
C CYS A 148 -6.21 13.19 -18.69
N SER A 149 -7.36 12.54 -18.84
CA SER A 149 -8.68 13.19 -18.78
C SER A 149 -9.16 13.37 -17.33
N CYS A 150 -8.82 12.42 -16.47
CA CYS A 150 -9.17 12.39 -15.05
C CYS A 150 -8.19 11.50 -14.29
N PHE A 151 -8.31 11.47 -12.95
CA PHE A 151 -7.38 10.78 -12.08
C PHE A 151 -8.08 9.95 -11.01
N ILE A 152 -7.47 8.84 -10.61
CA ILE A 152 -7.80 8.08 -9.42
C ILE A 152 -6.53 7.87 -8.60
N SER A 153 -6.60 8.11 -7.30
CA SER A 153 -5.47 7.94 -6.39
C SER A 153 -5.61 6.68 -5.53
N LEU A 154 -4.48 6.14 -5.08
CA LEU A 154 -4.43 5.03 -4.13
C LEU A 154 -4.40 5.49 -2.66
N SER A 155 -4.58 6.78 -2.41
CA SER A 155 -4.82 7.32 -1.07
C SER A 155 -5.50 8.68 -1.15
N GLU A 156 -6.25 9.03 -0.12
CA GLU A 156 -6.93 10.32 -0.01
C GLU A 156 -5.92 11.49 -0.06
N ASN A 157 -4.77 11.35 0.61
CA ASN A 157 -3.72 12.36 0.59
C ASN A 157 -3.16 12.61 -0.83
N VAL A 158 -2.87 11.53 -1.57
CA VAL A 158 -2.41 11.67 -2.97
C VAL A 158 -3.51 12.33 -3.82
N GLY A 159 -4.78 11.98 -3.61
CA GLY A 159 -5.91 12.62 -4.29
C GLY A 159 -6.00 14.13 -4.00
N LYS A 160 -5.82 14.54 -2.75
CA LYS A 160 -5.76 15.96 -2.34
C LYS A 160 -4.58 16.69 -3.00
N GLN A 161 -3.41 16.03 -3.14
CA GLN A 161 -2.26 16.62 -3.84
C GLN A 161 -2.54 16.82 -5.34
N ILE A 162 -3.17 15.85 -6.01
CA ILE A 162 -3.55 15.97 -7.42
C ILE A 162 -4.53 17.12 -7.60
N ALA A 163 -5.57 17.19 -6.77
CA ALA A 163 -6.61 18.21 -6.86
C ALA A 163 -6.08 19.66 -6.68
N LYS A 164 -4.91 19.85 -6.04
CA LYS A 164 -4.25 21.17 -5.98
C LYS A 164 -3.57 21.57 -7.29
N ASP A 165 -3.22 20.62 -8.14
CA ASP A 165 -2.43 20.84 -9.36
C ASP A 165 -3.28 20.76 -10.65
N THR A 166 -4.57 20.34 -10.56
CA THR A 166 -5.46 20.20 -11.73
C THR A 166 -6.90 20.58 -11.41
N THR A 167 -7.64 21.02 -12.43
CA THR A 167 -9.11 21.23 -12.38
C THR A 167 -9.90 20.01 -12.86
N LYS A 168 -9.20 18.96 -13.32
CA LYS A 168 -9.83 17.73 -13.80
C LYS A 168 -10.42 16.91 -12.65
N LYS A 169 -11.37 16.03 -12.97
CA LYS A 169 -11.99 15.15 -11.98
C LYS A 169 -10.95 14.24 -11.32
N VAL A 170 -10.95 14.18 -9.99
CA VAL A 170 -10.05 13.35 -9.19
C VAL A 170 -10.89 12.48 -8.26
N ALA A 171 -10.91 11.17 -8.49
CA ALA A 171 -11.46 10.22 -7.55
C ALA A 171 -10.43 9.93 -6.45
N GLN A 172 -10.80 10.28 -5.21
CA GLN A 172 -9.95 9.98 -4.04
C GLN A 172 -10.18 8.54 -3.61
N GLY A 173 -9.30 7.67 -4.03
CA GLY A 173 -9.34 6.26 -3.68
C GLY A 173 -8.61 5.95 -2.37
N PHE A 174 -8.33 4.69 -2.18
CA PHE A 174 -7.67 4.12 -1.01
C PHE A 174 -6.66 3.08 -1.49
N HIS A 175 -5.79 2.61 -0.60
CA HIS A 175 -4.91 1.48 -0.91
C HIS A 175 -5.68 0.18 -0.68
N PRO A 176 -6.08 -0.54 -1.74
CA PRO A 176 -6.84 -1.77 -1.57
C PRO A 176 -5.99 -2.88 -0.97
N ILE A 177 -6.67 -3.85 -0.44
CA ILE A 177 -6.12 -5.03 0.23
C ILE A 177 -5.76 -6.09 -0.82
N ALA A 178 -4.65 -6.81 -0.63
CA ALA A 178 -4.27 -7.91 -1.52
C ALA A 178 -5.32 -9.04 -1.50
N ASN A 179 -5.69 -9.57 -2.66
CA ASN A 179 -6.75 -10.59 -2.78
C ASN A 179 -6.33 -12.00 -2.34
N ASP A 180 -5.03 -12.31 -2.38
CA ASP A 180 -4.48 -13.65 -2.16
C ASP A 180 -3.82 -13.74 -0.77
N LEU A 181 -4.45 -13.15 0.26
CA LEU A 181 -3.96 -13.22 1.62
C LEU A 181 -4.35 -14.53 2.28
N PRO A 182 -3.48 -15.11 3.11
CA PRO A 182 -3.83 -16.25 3.94
C PRO A 182 -5.04 -15.95 4.83
N ALA A 183 -5.95 -16.93 4.96
CA ALA A 183 -7.11 -16.78 5.83
C ALA A 183 -6.72 -16.42 7.27
N PRO A 184 -7.50 -15.58 7.98
CA PRO A 184 -7.25 -15.30 9.39
C PRO A 184 -7.28 -16.56 10.23
N ILE A 185 -6.49 -16.57 11.30
CA ILE A 185 -6.46 -17.66 12.28
C ILE A 185 -6.79 -17.12 13.68
N PRO A 186 -7.27 -17.97 14.60
CA PRO A 186 -7.51 -17.58 15.98
C PRO A 186 -6.23 -17.03 16.65
N GLN A 187 -6.39 -16.04 17.51
CA GLN A 187 -5.27 -15.33 18.17
C GLN A 187 -4.40 -16.29 19.00
N ASN A 188 -5.00 -17.20 19.75
CA ASN A 188 -4.30 -18.18 20.54
C ASN A 188 -3.48 -19.17 19.66
N GLU A 189 -4.01 -19.56 18.52
CA GLU A 189 -3.30 -20.39 17.55
C GLU A 189 -2.09 -19.64 16.96
N ALA A 190 -2.27 -18.38 16.58
CA ALA A 190 -1.18 -17.54 16.09
C ALA A 190 -0.06 -17.40 17.12
N ARG A 191 -0.41 -17.17 18.38
CA ARG A 191 0.55 -17.06 19.50
C ARG A 191 1.33 -18.36 19.70
N LYS A 192 0.66 -19.51 19.71
CA LYS A 192 1.31 -20.83 19.80
C LYS A 192 2.29 -21.09 18.65
N ARG A 193 1.89 -20.79 17.41
CA ARG A 193 2.76 -20.93 16.21
C ARG A 193 4.03 -20.08 16.26
N LEU A 194 3.96 -18.95 16.96
CA LEU A 194 5.06 -17.99 17.07
C LEU A 194 5.86 -18.12 18.38
N GLY A 195 5.43 -18.97 19.33
CA GLY A 195 6.03 -19.06 20.65
C GLY A 195 5.85 -17.78 21.47
N LEU A 196 4.76 -17.03 21.24
CA LEU A 196 4.44 -15.81 21.96
C LEU A 196 3.57 -16.12 23.19
N PRO A 197 3.64 -15.28 24.25
CA PRO A 197 2.85 -15.50 25.46
C PRO A 197 1.34 -15.45 25.18
N GLU A 198 0.61 -16.46 25.66
CA GLU A 198 -0.82 -16.60 25.39
C GLU A 198 -1.68 -15.60 26.19
N THR A 199 -1.26 -15.25 27.41
CA THR A 199 -2.04 -14.43 28.36
C THR A 199 -1.67 -12.96 28.40
N LYS A 200 -0.55 -12.57 27.80
CA LYS A 200 -0.11 -11.17 27.75
C LYS A 200 -0.88 -10.36 26.71
N LYS A 201 -0.96 -9.04 26.93
CA LYS A 201 -1.46 -8.08 25.93
C LYS A 201 -0.34 -7.73 24.95
N ILE A 202 -0.49 -8.12 23.69
CA ILE A 202 0.58 -8.01 22.68
C ILE A 202 0.38 -6.77 21.82
N ILE A 203 1.34 -5.85 21.89
CA ILE A 203 1.52 -4.78 20.91
C ILE A 203 2.45 -5.30 19.80
N ALA A 204 2.04 -5.23 18.54
CA ALA A 204 2.89 -5.71 17.45
C ALA A 204 3.25 -4.60 16.47
N PHE A 205 4.53 -4.53 16.13
CA PHE A 205 5.05 -3.87 14.94
C PHE A 205 5.35 -4.94 13.89
N VAL A 206 4.83 -4.76 12.67
CA VAL A 206 5.00 -5.72 11.57
C VAL A 206 5.43 -4.98 10.29
N GLY A 207 6.39 -5.58 9.56
CA GLY A 207 6.85 -5.09 8.26
C GLY A 207 8.31 -4.63 8.23
N LEU A 208 8.78 -4.17 7.07
CA LEU A 208 10.17 -3.75 6.87
C LEU A 208 10.56 -2.63 7.84
N ILE A 209 11.72 -2.78 8.50
CA ILE A 209 12.22 -1.84 9.51
C ILE A 209 13.22 -0.90 8.86
N ARG A 210 12.84 0.39 8.83
CA ARG A 210 13.65 1.51 8.34
C ARG A 210 13.56 2.67 9.34
N LYS A 211 14.52 3.58 9.32
CA LYS A 211 14.61 4.72 10.24
C LYS A 211 13.29 5.48 10.40
N TYR A 212 12.58 5.74 9.29
CA TYR A 212 11.31 6.48 9.34
C TYR A 212 10.16 5.71 10.00
N LYS A 213 10.30 4.42 10.27
CA LYS A 213 9.31 3.59 10.95
C LYS A 213 9.24 3.81 12.47
N GLY A 214 10.21 4.52 13.05
CA GLY A 214 10.13 5.06 14.40
C GLY A 214 10.21 4.04 15.54
N ILE A 215 10.89 2.92 15.37
CA ILE A 215 11.07 1.88 16.42
C ILE A 215 11.57 2.46 17.75
N PRO A 216 12.52 3.44 17.80
CA PRO A 216 12.95 4.00 19.07
C PRO A 216 11.81 4.59 19.91
N LEU A 217 10.86 5.32 19.30
CA LEU A 217 9.69 5.85 19.99
C LEU A 217 8.81 4.72 20.56
N LEU A 218 8.62 3.63 19.78
CA LEU A 218 7.85 2.48 20.24
C LEU A 218 8.47 1.84 21.48
N LEU A 219 9.78 1.63 21.49
CA LEU A 219 10.52 1.05 22.62
C LEU A 219 10.44 1.92 23.88
N ASP A 220 10.69 3.23 23.75
CA ASP A 220 10.59 4.16 24.87
C ASP A 220 9.17 4.18 25.48
N SER A 221 8.18 4.20 24.60
CA SER A 221 6.76 4.24 25.01
C SER A 221 6.32 2.93 25.64
N PHE A 222 6.77 1.81 25.09
CA PHE A 222 6.50 0.47 25.64
C PHE A 222 7.14 0.29 27.02
N ALA A 223 8.42 0.66 27.20
CA ALA A 223 9.08 0.59 28.49
C ALA A 223 8.36 1.44 29.57
N ALA A 224 7.87 2.62 29.19
CA ALA A 224 7.09 3.47 30.08
C ALA A 224 5.69 2.89 30.38
N ALA A 225 5.07 2.19 29.41
CA ALA A 225 3.79 1.50 29.60
C ALA A 225 3.93 0.26 30.49
N LEU A 226 5.01 -0.50 30.31
CA LEU A 226 5.32 -1.71 31.09
C LEU A 226 5.43 -1.43 32.59
N LYS A 227 5.96 -0.25 32.97
CA LYS A 227 5.99 0.18 34.38
C LYS A 227 4.59 0.38 35.01
N LYS A 228 3.56 0.55 34.17
CA LYS A 228 2.18 0.77 34.59
C LYS A 228 1.30 -0.49 34.47
N ASP A 229 1.63 -1.37 33.53
CA ASP A 229 0.94 -2.65 33.31
C ASP A 229 1.98 -3.71 32.92
N ALA A 230 2.35 -4.55 33.89
CA ALA A 230 3.32 -5.65 33.69
C ALA A 230 2.77 -6.78 32.78
N ASN A 231 1.50 -6.73 32.40
CA ASN A 231 0.88 -7.72 31.51
C ASN A 231 1.08 -7.40 30.01
N LEU A 232 1.94 -6.43 29.67
CA LEU A 232 2.24 -6.07 28.31
C LEU A 232 3.35 -6.92 27.72
N PHE A 233 3.32 -7.10 26.38
CA PHE A 233 4.35 -7.74 25.60
C PHE A 233 4.49 -7.04 24.25
N LEU A 234 5.72 -6.85 23.75
CA LEU A 234 5.99 -6.21 22.47
C LEU A 234 6.54 -7.22 21.47
N SER A 235 5.94 -7.29 20.28
CA SER A 235 6.46 -8.06 19.16
C SER A 235 6.92 -7.13 18.05
N ILE A 236 8.18 -7.20 17.63
CA ILE A 236 8.76 -6.46 16.51
C ILE A 236 9.17 -7.46 15.44
N SER A 237 8.49 -7.48 14.29
CA SER A 237 8.66 -8.50 13.28
C SER A 237 8.84 -7.92 11.88
N GLY A 238 9.97 -8.26 11.24
CA GLY A 238 10.30 -7.81 9.89
C GLY A 238 11.80 -7.66 9.65
N GLU A 239 12.16 -7.58 8.39
CA GLU A 239 13.55 -7.43 7.97
C GLU A 239 14.06 -6.01 8.28
N PHE A 240 15.22 -5.93 8.91
CA PHE A 240 15.92 -4.68 9.18
C PHE A 240 16.72 -4.22 7.96
N TYR A 241 16.43 -3.04 7.48
CA TYR A 241 17.25 -2.33 6.48
C TYR A 241 18.21 -1.36 7.14
N THR A 242 17.90 -0.89 8.36
CA THR A 242 18.73 0.02 9.15
C THR A 242 18.56 -0.25 10.65
N ASP A 243 19.51 0.16 11.45
CA ASP A 243 19.42 0.31 12.91
C ASP A 243 19.15 -0.98 13.71
N GLN A 244 19.45 -2.17 13.15
CA GLN A 244 19.23 -3.44 13.87
C GLN A 244 20.01 -3.47 15.19
N LYS A 245 21.32 -3.23 15.15
CA LYS A 245 22.18 -3.23 16.33
C LYS A 245 21.69 -2.23 17.38
N ALA A 246 21.43 -0.98 16.97
CA ALA A 246 20.92 0.06 17.85
C ALA A 246 19.56 -0.29 18.49
N THR A 247 18.71 -1.05 17.76
CA THR A 247 17.43 -1.53 18.32
C THR A 247 17.66 -2.51 19.47
N PHE A 248 18.55 -3.49 19.32
CA PHE A 248 18.86 -4.45 20.38
C PHE A 248 19.54 -3.78 21.57
N GLU A 249 20.54 -2.90 21.33
CA GLU A 249 21.20 -2.12 22.38
C GLU A 249 20.18 -1.30 23.18
N LYS A 250 19.18 -0.70 22.50
CA LYS A 250 18.14 0.06 23.17
C LYS A 250 17.22 -0.82 24.01
N ILE A 251 16.84 -2.02 23.55
CA ILE A 251 16.05 -2.99 24.32
C ILE A 251 16.77 -3.32 25.63
N THR A 252 18.08 -3.65 25.54
CA THR A 252 18.90 -3.94 26.71
C THR A 252 19.04 -2.74 27.65
N SER A 253 19.30 -1.54 27.11
CA SER A 253 19.41 -0.33 27.93
C SER A 253 18.14 0.05 28.67
N LEU A 254 16.99 -0.39 28.18
CA LEU A 254 15.67 -0.19 28.81
C LEU A 254 15.29 -1.30 29.80
N GLY A 255 16.03 -2.42 29.84
CA GLY A 255 15.78 -3.57 30.69
C GLY A 255 14.46 -4.29 30.38
N ILE A 256 14.13 -4.42 29.09
CA ILE A 256 12.83 -4.98 28.64
C ILE A 256 12.98 -6.24 27.78
N GLU A 257 14.13 -6.90 27.78
CA GLU A 257 14.46 -8.05 26.92
C GLU A 257 13.44 -9.17 27.03
N GLU A 258 13.01 -9.50 28.24
CA GLU A 258 12.06 -10.58 28.49
C GLU A 258 10.62 -10.29 28.02
N GLN A 259 10.30 -9.01 27.78
CA GLN A 259 8.98 -8.57 27.36
C GLN A 259 8.95 -8.16 25.88
N VAL A 260 10.07 -8.35 25.15
CA VAL A 260 10.17 -8.00 23.74
C VAL A 260 10.61 -9.19 22.90
N HIS A 261 9.78 -9.60 21.96
CA HIS A 261 10.14 -10.54 20.91
C HIS A 261 10.57 -9.80 19.64
N VAL A 262 11.75 -10.10 19.11
CA VAL A 262 12.24 -9.55 17.84
C VAL A 262 12.44 -10.67 16.83
N HIS A 263 11.74 -10.59 15.68
CA HIS A 263 11.95 -11.48 14.53
C HIS A 263 12.57 -10.68 13.36
N PRO A 264 13.92 -10.66 13.22
CA PRO A 264 14.63 -9.77 12.32
C PRO A 264 14.79 -10.35 10.90
N LYS A 265 13.74 -10.98 10.36
CA LYS A 265 13.76 -11.63 9.04
C LYS A 265 12.59 -11.17 8.18
N PHE A 266 12.73 -11.30 6.87
CA PHE A 266 11.62 -11.11 5.95
C PHE A 266 10.45 -12.04 6.30
N LEU A 267 9.22 -11.49 6.27
CA LEU A 267 8.01 -12.23 6.59
C LEU A 267 7.34 -12.74 5.30
N SER A 268 7.08 -14.03 5.21
CA SER A 268 6.12 -14.56 4.24
C SER A 268 4.71 -14.04 4.55
N ALA A 269 3.78 -14.18 3.61
CA ALA A 269 2.38 -13.76 3.82
C ALA A 269 1.77 -14.48 5.04
N GLU A 270 2.05 -15.78 5.23
CA GLU A 270 1.57 -16.56 6.37
C GLU A 270 2.17 -16.08 7.69
N LYS A 271 3.49 -15.84 7.73
CA LYS A 271 4.15 -15.30 8.94
C LYS A 271 3.64 -13.90 9.28
N MET A 272 3.41 -13.06 8.27
CA MET A 272 2.83 -11.73 8.48
C MET A 272 1.43 -11.83 9.07
N ARG A 273 0.56 -12.71 8.52
CA ARG A 273 -0.75 -13.03 9.10
C ARG A 273 -0.62 -13.47 10.55
N ASP A 274 0.28 -14.42 10.85
CA ASP A 274 0.44 -14.98 12.19
C ASP A 274 0.80 -13.88 13.20
N TYR A 275 1.77 -12.99 12.88
CA TYR A 275 2.14 -11.88 13.75
C TYR A 275 1.01 -10.85 13.92
N ILE A 276 0.25 -10.56 12.88
CA ILE A 276 -0.89 -9.64 12.98
C ILE A 276 -2.00 -10.30 13.80
N CYS A 277 -2.36 -11.57 13.52
CA CYS A 277 -3.41 -12.28 14.27
C CYS A 277 -3.06 -12.45 15.75
N ALA A 278 -1.78 -12.65 16.12
CA ALA A 278 -1.32 -12.79 17.51
C ALA A 278 -1.48 -11.49 18.33
N ALA A 279 -1.49 -10.34 17.69
CA ALA A 279 -1.53 -9.03 18.36
C ALA A 279 -2.91 -8.68 18.93
N ASP A 280 -2.92 -7.84 19.97
CA ASP A 280 -4.11 -7.12 20.42
C ASP A 280 -4.22 -5.78 19.71
N ILE A 281 -3.10 -5.08 19.49
CA ILE A 281 -3.03 -3.85 18.69
C ILE A 281 -1.80 -3.86 17.77
N ILE A 282 -1.92 -3.22 16.61
CA ILE A 282 -0.81 -3.00 15.68
C ILE A 282 -0.29 -1.58 15.84
N ALA A 283 1.03 -1.43 16.06
CA ALA A 283 1.69 -0.15 16.26
C ALA A 283 2.40 0.32 14.99
N GLN A 284 2.14 1.57 14.57
CA GLN A 284 2.80 2.24 13.44
C GLN A 284 3.39 3.58 13.90
N PRO A 285 4.55 3.59 14.58
CA PRO A 285 5.15 4.80 15.18
C PRO A 285 5.90 5.66 14.16
N TYR A 286 5.41 5.72 12.91
CA TYR A 286 6.14 6.27 11.77
C TYR A 286 6.43 7.77 11.94
N ILE A 287 7.60 8.19 11.47
CA ILE A 287 8.02 9.59 11.46
C ILE A 287 7.30 10.37 10.37
N LYS A 288 7.13 9.73 9.21
CA LYS A 288 6.41 10.25 8.05
C LYS A 288 5.82 9.09 7.26
N ALA A 289 4.68 9.29 6.63
CA ALA A 289 4.08 8.34 5.70
C ALA A 289 3.06 9.03 4.80
N THR A 290 2.94 8.57 3.56
CA THR A 290 1.84 8.91 2.66
C THR A 290 0.71 7.90 2.79
N GLN A 291 1.07 6.66 3.12
CA GLN A 291 0.17 5.52 3.35
C GLN A 291 0.95 4.37 3.98
N SER A 292 0.26 3.32 4.44
CA SER A 292 0.89 2.10 4.93
C SER A 292 0.17 0.86 4.43
N GLY A 293 0.90 -0.08 3.82
CA GLY A 293 0.36 -1.39 3.43
C GLY A 293 -0.03 -2.28 4.63
N ILE A 294 0.44 -1.96 5.84
CA ILE A 294 0.05 -2.71 7.06
C ILE A 294 -1.34 -2.30 7.55
N THR A 295 -1.77 -1.06 7.32
CA THR A 295 -3.11 -0.60 7.71
C THR A 295 -4.23 -1.47 7.10
N PRO A 296 -4.29 -1.69 5.77
CA PRO A 296 -5.30 -2.57 5.20
C PRO A 296 -5.17 -4.03 5.66
N LEU A 297 -3.97 -4.54 5.92
CA LEU A 297 -3.78 -5.88 6.49
C LEU A 297 -4.35 -5.99 7.91
N ALA A 298 -4.12 -4.98 8.75
CA ALA A 298 -4.70 -4.93 10.09
C ALA A 298 -6.24 -4.93 10.03
N TYR A 299 -6.84 -4.27 9.04
CA TYR A 299 -8.29 -4.27 8.83
C TYR A 299 -8.83 -5.67 8.48
N ILE A 300 -8.15 -6.40 7.56
CA ILE A 300 -8.55 -7.77 7.20
C ILE A 300 -8.51 -8.70 8.41
N TYR A 301 -7.43 -8.61 9.19
CA TYR A 301 -7.24 -9.45 10.38
C TYR A 301 -7.89 -8.86 11.63
N GLU A 302 -8.74 -7.84 11.46
CA GLU A 302 -9.56 -7.21 12.50
C GLU A 302 -8.74 -6.76 13.72
N LYS A 303 -7.57 -6.14 13.47
CA LYS A 303 -6.69 -5.65 14.54
C LYS A 303 -6.67 -4.13 14.61
N PRO A 304 -6.96 -3.56 15.79
CA PRO A 304 -6.90 -2.10 16.02
C PRO A 304 -5.50 -1.55 15.79
N LEU A 305 -5.43 -0.29 15.35
CA LEU A 305 -4.16 0.36 15.04
C LEU A 305 -3.87 1.54 15.98
N LEU A 306 -2.68 1.54 16.56
CA LEU A 306 -2.08 2.74 17.16
C LEU A 306 -1.08 3.33 16.17
N VAL A 307 -1.36 4.53 15.68
CA VAL A 307 -0.53 5.19 14.66
C VAL A 307 0.01 6.53 15.13
N SER A 308 1.13 6.97 14.56
CA SER A 308 1.56 8.36 14.72
C SER A 308 0.55 9.32 14.09
N ALA A 309 0.35 10.47 14.72
CA ALA A 309 -0.47 11.58 14.18
C ALA A 309 0.28 12.26 13.03
N VAL A 310 0.47 11.53 11.94
CA VAL A 310 1.06 12.00 10.68
C VAL A 310 0.07 11.81 9.55
N GLU A 311 0.07 12.78 8.64
CA GLU A 311 -0.75 12.76 7.44
C GLU A 311 -0.51 11.46 6.65
N GLY A 312 -1.56 10.86 6.13
CA GLY A 312 -1.48 9.57 5.42
C GLY A 312 -1.56 8.31 6.30
N LEU A 313 -1.40 8.42 7.63
CA LEU A 313 -1.68 7.33 8.57
C LEU A 313 -2.93 7.58 9.40
N GLN A 314 -3.03 8.76 10.02
CA GLN A 314 -4.10 9.05 10.98
C GLN A 314 -5.48 9.16 10.32
N ASP A 315 -5.56 9.73 9.11
CA ASP A 315 -6.84 10.06 8.48
C ASP A 315 -7.77 8.85 8.30
N PRO A 316 -7.33 7.71 7.72
CA PRO A 316 -8.20 6.53 7.61
C PRO A 316 -8.56 5.94 8.97
N ILE A 317 -7.64 5.95 9.94
CA ILE A 317 -7.86 5.35 11.26
C ILE A 317 -8.90 6.13 12.06
N LEU A 318 -8.81 7.45 12.06
CA LEU A 318 -9.74 8.32 12.77
C LEU A 318 -11.11 8.35 12.08
N LYS A 319 -11.14 8.40 10.73
CA LYS A 319 -12.38 8.41 9.96
C LYS A 319 -13.17 7.11 10.11
N ASP A 320 -12.48 5.99 10.17
CA ASP A 320 -13.09 4.66 10.25
C ASP A 320 -13.28 4.18 11.72
N GLY A 321 -12.76 4.90 12.71
CA GLY A 321 -12.85 4.53 14.11
C GLY A 321 -12.11 3.23 14.46
N THR A 322 -11.07 2.86 13.70
CA THR A 322 -10.38 1.57 13.79
C THR A 322 -9.16 1.57 14.71
N GLY A 323 -8.94 2.66 15.43
CA GLY A 323 -7.80 2.79 16.32
C GLY A 323 -7.60 4.23 16.81
N LYS A 324 -6.39 4.54 17.24
CA LYS A 324 -5.99 5.86 17.72
C LYS A 324 -4.78 6.42 16.98
N ALA A 325 -4.76 7.76 16.85
CA ALA A 325 -3.59 8.51 16.41
C ALA A 325 -2.99 9.26 17.62
N ALA A 326 -1.69 9.08 17.86
CA ALA A 326 -0.99 9.72 18.97
C ALA A 326 0.11 10.65 18.47
N ARG A 327 0.29 11.80 19.12
CA ARG A 327 1.45 12.67 18.91
C ARG A 327 2.73 11.88 19.13
N ARG A 328 3.80 12.18 18.37
CA ARG A 328 5.07 11.45 18.40
C ARG A 328 5.90 11.79 19.64
N THR A 329 5.33 11.61 20.83
CA THR A 329 5.98 11.72 22.14
C THR A 329 5.78 10.43 22.93
N THR A 330 6.77 10.07 23.76
CA THR A 330 6.71 8.88 24.60
C THR A 330 5.46 8.88 25.47
N SER A 331 5.12 10.02 26.10
CA SER A 331 3.96 10.12 26.99
C SER A 331 2.62 9.88 26.27
N ALA A 332 2.44 10.48 25.07
CA ALA A 332 1.20 10.31 24.29
C ALA A 332 1.04 8.86 23.80
N TRP A 333 2.13 8.23 23.33
CA TRP A 333 2.12 6.83 22.91
C TRP A 333 1.87 5.87 24.06
N THR A 334 2.53 6.10 25.21
CA THR A 334 2.28 5.31 26.44
C THR A 334 0.82 5.37 26.85
N SER A 335 0.23 6.56 26.92
CA SER A 335 -1.18 6.71 27.30
C SER A 335 -2.11 6.02 26.29
N ALA A 336 -1.87 6.22 24.99
CA ALA A 336 -2.68 5.59 23.94
C ALA A 336 -2.59 4.06 23.95
N MET A 337 -1.40 3.47 24.17
CA MET A 337 -1.24 2.02 24.34
C MET A 337 -2.09 1.46 25.47
N LEU A 338 -1.97 2.05 26.65
CA LEU A 338 -2.69 1.60 27.85
C LEU A 338 -4.20 1.76 27.70
N GLU A 339 -4.63 2.82 27.04
CA GLU A 339 -6.04 3.10 26.82
C GLU A 339 -6.65 2.11 25.82
N MET A 340 -6.00 1.88 24.67
CA MET A 340 -6.49 0.95 23.65
C MET A 340 -6.56 -0.51 24.10
N LEU A 341 -5.77 -0.89 25.10
CA LEU A 341 -5.73 -2.26 25.65
C LEU A 341 -6.72 -2.50 26.78
N LYS A 342 -7.61 -1.54 27.07
CA LYS A 342 -8.77 -1.78 27.95
C LYS A 342 -9.85 -2.54 27.19
N GLU A 343 -10.50 -3.50 27.83
CA GLU A 343 -11.52 -4.36 27.21
C GLU A 343 -12.62 -3.58 26.48
N LYS A 344 -13.11 -2.51 27.11
CA LYS A 344 -14.17 -1.66 26.55
C LYS A 344 -13.76 -1.01 25.22
N ASP A 345 -12.52 -0.54 25.12
CA ASP A 345 -12.04 0.14 23.93
C ASP A 345 -11.75 -0.88 22.80
N THR A 346 -11.24 -2.07 23.14
CA THR A 346 -11.00 -3.14 22.18
C THR A 346 -12.29 -3.58 21.46
N ALA A 347 -13.40 -3.71 22.16
CA ALA A 347 -14.69 -4.08 21.58
C ALA A 347 -15.21 -3.04 20.56
N LEU A 348 -15.02 -1.74 20.86
CA LEU A 348 -15.40 -0.65 19.96
C LEU A 348 -14.61 -0.71 18.64
N TYR A 349 -13.30 -0.90 18.71
CA TYR A 349 -12.47 -1.00 17.51
C TYR A 349 -12.80 -2.24 16.69
N THR A 350 -13.06 -3.38 17.31
CA THR A 350 -13.45 -4.61 16.61
C THR A 350 -14.75 -4.40 15.82
N SER A 351 -15.76 -3.77 16.42
CA SER A 351 -17.01 -3.44 15.74
C SER A 351 -16.80 -2.51 14.53
N ALA A 352 -15.94 -1.50 14.67
CA ALA A 352 -15.59 -0.59 13.59
C ALA A 352 -14.85 -1.33 12.46
N LEU A 353 -13.88 -2.19 12.78
CA LEU A 353 -13.12 -2.99 11.82
C LEU A 353 -14.02 -3.92 11.01
N GLN A 354 -14.99 -4.59 11.64
CA GLN A 354 -15.95 -5.45 10.95
C GLN A 354 -16.78 -4.70 9.90
N LYS A 355 -17.14 -3.43 10.18
CA LYS A 355 -17.88 -2.57 9.25
C LYS A 355 -17.07 -2.15 8.04
N VAL A 356 -15.75 -1.94 8.22
CA VAL A 356 -14.89 -1.34 7.19
C VAL A 356 -14.02 -2.34 6.44
N LYS A 357 -13.89 -3.58 6.90
CA LYS A 357 -13.03 -4.59 6.25
C LYS A 357 -13.30 -4.77 4.76
N ASN A 358 -14.56 -4.65 4.33
CA ASN A 358 -14.95 -4.76 2.94
C ASN A 358 -14.76 -3.47 2.13
N LYS A 359 -14.58 -2.34 2.80
CA LYS A 359 -14.42 -1.02 2.18
C LYS A 359 -13.14 -0.93 1.33
N TYR A 360 -12.10 -1.63 1.75
CA TYR A 360 -10.76 -1.57 1.15
C TYR A 360 -10.46 -2.73 0.19
N GLN A 361 -11.50 -3.42 -0.31
CA GLN A 361 -11.34 -4.48 -1.30
C GLN A 361 -11.12 -3.92 -2.71
N TRP A 362 -10.41 -4.66 -3.54
CA TRP A 362 -10.16 -4.30 -4.94
C TRP A 362 -11.43 -4.11 -5.75
N GLU A 363 -12.49 -4.86 -5.45
CA GLU A 363 -13.78 -4.71 -6.11
C GLU A 363 -14.41 -3.32 -5.86
N GLN A 364 -14.23 -2.75 -4.66
CA GLN A 364 -14.71 -1.39 -4.37
C GLN A 364 -13.88 -0.34 -5.10
N PHE A 365 -12.56 -0.52 -5.17
CA PHE A 365 -11.69 0.36 -5.96
C PHE A 365 -12.01 0.27 -7.45
N ALA A 366 -12.27 -0.94 -7.96
CA ALA A 366 -12.67 -1.17 -9.35
C ALA A 366 -13.99 -0.47 -9.69
N LYS A 367 -14.99 -0.51 -8.80
CA LYS A 367 -16.27 0.24 -8.98
C LYS A 367 -16.04 1.74 -9.05
N LEU A 368 -15.21 2.30 -8.17
CA LEU A 368 -14.84 3.72 -8.20
C LEU A 368 -14.14 4.11 -9.52
N LEU A 369 -13.30 3.23 -10.05
CA LEU A 369 -12.65 3.43 -11.36
C LEU A 369 -13.69 3.38 -12.51
N LEU A 370 -14.66 2.47 -12.45
CA LEU A 370 -15.72 2.34 -13.45
C LEU A 370 -16.60 3.59 -13.50
N GLU A 371 -17.02 4.10 -12.34
CA GLU A 371 -17.76 5.37 -12.24
C GLU A 371 -17.00 6.51 -12.91
N LEU A 372 -15.69 6.59 -12.66
CA LEU A 372 -14.83 7.60 -13.26
C LEU A 372 -14.67 7.42 -14.79
N SER A 373 -14.75 6.19 -15.29
CA SER A 373 -14.63 5.89 -16.72
C SER A 373 -15.89 6.21 -17.52
N SER A 374 -17.06 6.15 -16.87
CA SER A 374 -18.38 6.33 -17.50
C SER A 374 -18.77 7.81 -17.66
N ASP A 375 -18.22 8.70 -16.85
CA ASP A 375 -18.41 10.16 -16.96
C ASP A 375 -17.58 10.77 -18.11
#